data_a3b46a6a8dc73141922fb26b49588141
#
_entry.id   a3b46a6a8dc73141922fb26b49588141
#
_cell.length_a   1.000
_cell.length_b   1.000
_cell.length_c   1.000
_cell.angle_alpha   90.00
_cell.angle_beta   90.00
_cell.angle_gamma   90.00
#
_symmetry.space_group_name_H-M   'P 1'
#
loop_
_entity.id
_entity.type
_entity.pdbx_description
1 polymer ?
#
loop_
_entity_poly.entity_id
_entity_poly.type
_entity_poly.pdbx_seq_one_letter_code
_entity_poly.pdbx_strand_id
1 'polypeptide(L)'
;MKLSLFIVALALVVATSVFVATRAAAQTAAPAPSISSPAKDSSVPPEQENAHKARALLNQAIQALGGEAYLAVHDMQEQGRVYSFYHGRPTSNGVFFWRFLEFPDKERIELTPQRDIAYIYTGDKGYEVTYKGPKAVEKKELDDYLRRHKFSLETILRSWVNDPTVALFYDGNALAGSLAAQRVTLISSKNESVSIYFDIDTHLPIKKDYSWRDPADKERNVEEETFNGYRLIQGVMTPFGFTRYFNGDMQTERFITSASYSQELNRAMFDPNSGYNPNKVSGKH
;
A
#
# COMPACT_ATOMS: atom_id res chain seq x y z
N MET A 1 50.69 -13.26 -10.92
CA MET A 1 51.54 -12.64 -11.99
C MET A 1 50.83 -11.38 -12.47
N LYS A 2 51.50 -10.21 -12.21
CA LYS A 2 51.29 -8.85 -12.78
C LYS A 2 49.91 -8.19 -12.68
N LEU A 3 49.64 -7.45 -11.72
CA LEU A 3 49.68 -6.01 -11.37
C LEU A 3 49.80 -5.08 -12.60
N SER A 4 48.77 -4.24 -12.85
CA SER A 4 48.93 -3.01 -13.60
C SER A 4 48.01 -1.93 -12.98
N LEU A 5 48.70 -1.00 -12.33
CA LEU A 5 48.27 0.25 -11.75
C LEU A 5 48.11 1.28 -12.89
N PHE A 6 47.00 2.01 -12.97
CA PHE A 6 46.92 3.26 -13.72
C PHE A 6 46.52 4.41 -12.83
N ILE A 7 47.51 5.25 -12.55
CA ILE A 7 47.40 6.57 -11.94
C ILE A 7 47.11 7.53 -13.09
N VAL A 8 46.08 8.38 -12.98
CA VAL A 8 45.94 9.59 -13.81
C VAL A 8 45.76 10.79 -12.91
N ALA A 9 46.58 11.77 -13.22
CA ALA A 9 46.90 12.94 -12.43
C ALA A 9 45.81 14.01 -12.40
N LEU A 10 45.78 14.69 -11.24
CA LEU A 10 45.06 15.90 -10.90
C LEU A 10 45.71 17.13 -11.60
N ALA A 11 44.96 17.87 -12.39
CA ALA A 11 45.35 19.17 -12.89
C ALA A 11 44.57 20.29 -12.17
N LEU A 12 45.30 21.03 -11.34
CA LEU A 12 44.84 22.22 -10.60
C LEU A 12 44.95 23.44 -11.52
N VAL A 13 43.83 24.10 -11.86
CA VAL A 13 43.87 25.42 -12.53
C VAL A 13 43.50 26.49 -11.50
N VAL A 14 44.50 27.29 -11.15
CA VAL A 14 44.34 28.50 -10.34
C VAL A 14 44.03 29.68 -11.28
N ALA A 15 42.84 30.25 -11.16
CA ALA A 15 42.49 31.51 -11.84
C ALA A 15 42.54 32.66 -10.84
N THR A 16 43.52 33.53 -11.02
CA THR A 16 43.68 34.77 -10.30
C THR A 16 42.74 35.83 -10.87
N SER A 17 41.78 36.31 -10.09
CA SER A 17 40.89 37.41 -10.47
C SER A 17 41.46 38.76 -9.93
N VAL A 18 41.75 39.67 -10.85
CA VAL A 18 42.16 41.03 -10.59
C VAL A 18 40.94 41.86 -10.16
N PHE A 19 41.02 42.47 -8.96
CA PHE A 19 40.06 43.46 -8.50
C PHE A 19 40.33 44.82 -9.15
N VAL A 20 39.39 45.30 -9.97
CA VAL A 20 39.32 46.70 -10.40
C VAL A 20 38.22 47.39 -9.57
N ALA A 21 38.66 48.30 -8.71
CA ALA A 21 37.77 49.14 -7.93
C ALA A 21 37.30 50.35 -8.77
N THR A 22 36.06 50.37 -9.20
CA THR A 22 35.42 51.57 -9.77
C THR A 22 34.54 52.23 -8.70
N ARG A 23 34.86 53.47 -8.34
CA ARG A 23 34.04 54.38 -7.54
C ARG A 23 32.77 54.71 -8.33
N ALA A 24 31.61 54.32 -7.86
CA ALA A 24 30.33 54.82 -8.36
C ALA A 24 29.75 55.87 -7.42
N ALA A 25 29.33 56.98 -8.00
CA ALA A 25 28.74 58.12 -7.33
C ALA A 25 27.38 57.78 -6.77
N ALA A 26 27.07 58.27 -5.57
CA ALA A 26 25.77 58.15 -4.94
C ALA A 26 24.72 58.93 -5.74
N GLN A 27 23.79 58.23 -6.38
CA GLN A 27 22.51 58.76 -6.82
C GLN A 27 21.45 58.44 -5.80
N THR A 28 20.86 59.48 -5.21
CA THR A 28 19.69 59.42 -4.34
C THR A 28 18.49 58.98 -5.16
N ALA A 29 18.12 57.72 -5.04
CA ALA A 29 16.89 57.18 -5.63
C ALA A 29 15.70 57.43 -4.69
N ALA A 30 14.64 58.01 -5.22
CA ALA A 30 13.36 58.17 -4.55
C ALA A 30 12.77 56.80 -4.14
N PRO A 31 12.00 56.73 -3.05
CA PRO A 31 11.41 55.45 -2.62
C PRO A 31 10.40 54.97 -3.66
N ALA A 32 10.63 53.75 -4.18
CA ALA A 32 9.67 53.06 -5.02
C ALA A 32 8.41 52.72 -4.21
N PRO A 33 7.21 52.79 -4.80
CA PRO A 33 5.98 52.40 -4.12
C PRO A 33 6.05 50.92 -3.77
N SER A 34 5.90 50.61 -2.47
CA SER A 34 5.77 49.26 -1.95
C SER A 34 4.50 48.66 -2.54
N ILE A 35 4.64 47.79 -3.52
CA ILE A 35 3.56 46.89 -3.93
C ILE A 35 3.40 45.86 -2.82
N SER A 36 2.51 46.14 -1.87
CA SER A 36 2.03 45.13 -0.93
C SER A 36 1.29 44.09 -1.76
N SER A 37 1.94 42.94 -2.02
CA SER A 37 1.23 41.74 -2.43
C SER A 37 0.13 41.48 -1.42
N PRO A 38 -1.11 41.23 -1.83
CA PRO A 38 -2.16 40.85 -0.90
C PRO A 38 -1.71 39.57 -0.19
N ALA A 39 -1.41 39.67 1.09
CA ALA A 39 -1.28 38.50 1.94
C ALA A 39 -2.56 37.71 1.78
N LYS A 40 -2.47 36.49 1.24
CA LYS A 40 -3.53 35.52 1.37
C LYS A 40 -3.71 35.30 2.87
N ASP A 41 -4.74 35.92 3.40
CA ASP A 41 -5.20 35.71 4.77
C ASP A 41 -5.84 34.29 4.78
N SER A 42 -5.00 33.26 4.81
CA SER A 42 -5.42 31.92 5.06
C SER A 42 -5.63 31.81 6.55
N SER A 43 -6.87 32.04 6.99
CA SER A 43 -7.33 31.90 8.38
C SER A 43 -7.18 30.48 8.94
N VAL A 44 -6.67 29.52 8.16
CA VAL A 44 -6.47 28.11 8.53
C VAL A 44 -4.97 27.87 8.75
N PRO A 45 -4.58 27.29 9.91
CA PRO A 45 -3.20 26.88 10.16
C PRO A 45 -2.65 25.94 9.06
N PRO A 46 -1.37 26.05 8.68
CA PRO A 46 -0.78 25.23 7.61
C PRO A 46 -0.95 23.71 7.81
N GLU A 47 -0.94 23.24 9.05
CA GLU A 47 -1.17 21.83 9.40
C GLU A 47 -2.59 21.39 9.08
N GLN A 48 -3.58 22.23 9.36
CA GLN A 48 -4.96 21.95 9.03
C GLN A 48 -5.19 21.96 7.52
N GLU A 49 -4.57 22.91 6.80
CA GLU A 49 -4.63 22.95 5.34
C GLU A 49 -4.04 21.67 4.73
N ASN A 50 -2.90 21.19 5.25
CA ASN A 50 -2.27 19.94 4.81
C ASN A 50 -3.18 18.73 5.05
N ALA A 51 -3.77 18.60 6.25
CA ALA A 51 -4.71 17.55 6.58
C ALA A 51 -5.96 17.59 5.69
N HIS A 52 -6.47 18.78 5.35
CA HIS A 52 -7.57 18.95 4.39
C HIS A 52 -7.21 18.45 3.00
N LYS A 53 -6.00 18.75 2.49
CA LYS A 53 -5.52 18.25 1.21
C LYS A 53 -5.41 16.72 1.22
N ALA A 54 -4.86 16.14 2.29
CA ALA A 54 -4.80 14.69 2.46
C ALA A 54 -6.19 14.06 2.43
N ARG A 55 -7.14 14.63 3.18
CA ARG A 55 -8.54 14.17 3.22
C ARG A 55 -9.20 14.26 1.84
N ALA A 56 -8.99 15.36 1.12
CA ALA A 56 -9.55 15.56 -0.21
C ALA A 56 -9.05 14.49 -1.19
N LEU A 57 -7.75 14.19 -1.19
CA LEU A 57 -7.16 13.15 -2.06
C LEU A 57 -7.66 11.75 -1.69
N LEU A 58 -7.77 11.42 -0.40
CA LEU A 58 -8.35 10.15 0.04
C LEU A 58 -9.80 9.99 -0.41
N ASN A 59 -10.61 11.06 -0.34
CA ASN A 59 -11.98 11.04 -0.84
C ASN A 59 -12.04 10.87 -2.36
N GLN A 60 -11.15 11.54 -3.12
CA GLN A 60 -11.03 11.34 -4.57
C GLN A 60 -10.68 9.90 -4.91
N ALA A 61 -9.75 9.28 -4.16
CA ALA A 61 -9.39 7.89 -4.35
C ALA A 61 -10.57 6.93 -4.05
N ILE A 62 -11.32 7.16 -2.98
CA ILE A 62 -12.53 6.39 -2.68
C ILE A 62 -13.56 6.53 -3.82
N GLN A 63 -13.76 7.74 -4.35
CA GLN A 63 -14.64 7.95 -5.50
C GLN A 63 -14.11 7.22 -6.74
N ALA A 64 -12.81 7.29 -7.03
CA ALA A 64 -12.19 6.58 -8.14
C ALA A 64 -12.34 5.05 -8.01
N LEU A 65 -12.30 4.50 -6.79
CA LEU A 65 -12.54 3.09 -6.52
C LEU A 65 -14.01 2.66 -6.70
N GLY A 66 -14.95 3.60 -6.80
CA GLY A 66 -16.38 3.31 -7.01
C GLY A 66 -17.32 4.00 -6.01
N GLY A 67 -16.79 4.86 -5.13
CA GLY A 67 -17.58 5.64 -4.18
C GLY A 67 -18.45 4.78 -3.25
N GLU A 68 -19.76 4.98 -3.31
CA GLU A 68 -20.73 4.22 -2.50
C GLU A 68 -20.69 2.71 -2.80
N ALA A 69 -20.52 2.33 -4.07
CA ALA A 69 -20.41 0.92 -4.43
C ALA A 69 -19.21 0.24 -3.76
N TYR A 70 -18.04 0.93 -3.72
CA TYR A 70 -16.86 0.46 -3.00
C TYR A 70 -17.10 0.36 -1.49
N LEU A 71 -17.70 1.38 -0.89
CA LEU A 71 -17.94 1.41 0.56
C LEU A 71 -19.02 0.41 1.02
N ALA A 72 -19.99 0.13 0.17
CA ALA A 72 -21.09 -0.80 0.46
C ALA A 72 -20.68 -2.29 0.36
N VAL A 73 -19.50 -2.61 -0.19
CA VAL A 73 -19.03 -4.00 -0.26
C VAL A 73 -18.85 -4.56 1.15
N HIS A 74 -19.52 -5.65 1.47
CA HIS A 74 -19.43 -6.34 2.75
C HIS A 74 -18.70 -7.69 2.65
N ASP A 75 -18.62 -8.27 1.47
CA ASP A 75 -17.83 -9.46 1.20
C ASP A 75 -17.17 -9.40 -0.19
N MET A 76 -16.12 -10.17 -0.37
CA MET A 76 -15.39 -10.28 -1.62
C MET A 76 -14.93 -11.71 -1.85
N GLN A 77 -15.03 -12.15 -3.10
CA GLN A 77 -14.43 -13.38 -3.58
C GLN A 77 -13.45 -13.06 -4.71
N GLU A 78 -12.26 -13.63 -4.62
CA GLU A 78 -11.23 -13.55 -5.65
C GLU A 78 -10.69 -14.94 -5.97
N GLN A 79 -10.26 -15.15 -7.21
CA GLN A 79 -9.43 -16.28 -7.57
C GLN A 79 -8.31 -15.86 -8.50
N GLY A 80 -7.20 -16.60 -8.49
CA GLY A 80 -6.06 -16.27 -9.30
C GLY A 80 -4.87 -17.19 -9.10
N ARG A 81 -3.69 -16.64 -9.39
CA ARG A 81 -2.40 -17.29 -9.11
C ARG A 81 -1.49 -16.37 -8.32
N VAL A 82 -0.73 -16.97 -7.41
CA VAL A 82 0.33 -16.31 -6.66
C VAL A 82 1.66 -16.98 -6.96
N TYR A 83 2.67 -16.17 -7.23
CA TYR A 83 4.06 -16.55 -7.45
C TYR A 83 4.88 -16.05 -6.28
N SER A 84 5.79 -16.89 -5.77
CA SER A 84 6.71 -16.52 -4.71
C SER A 84 8.11 -16.34 -5.27
N PHE A 85 8.87 -15.41 -4.68
CA PHE A 85 10.22 -15.07 -5.12
C PHE A 85 11.19 -15.13 -3.92
N TYR A 86 12.45 -15.42 -4.23
CA TYR A 86 13.57 -15.32 -3.31
C TYR A 86 14.76 -14.71 -4.05
N HIS A 87 15.23 -13.56 -3.58
CA HIS A 87 16.29 -12.77 -4.24
C HIS A 87 16.03 -12.57 -5.76
N GLY A 88 14.82 -12.16 -6.09
CA GLY A 88 14.41 -11.89 -7.48
C GLY A 88 14.20 -13.13 -8.37
N ARG A 89 14.32 -14.34 -7.83
CA ARG A 89 14.10 -15.59 -8.55
C ARG A 89 12.77 -16.22 -8.13
N PRO A 90 11.92 -16.64 -9.08
CA PRO A 90 10.70 -17.35 -8.74
C PRO A 90 11.03 -18.69 -8.07
N THR A 91 10.34 -18.96 -6.96
CA THR A 91 10.47 -20.21 -6.18
C THR A 91 9.32 -21.17 -6.42
N SER A 92 8.32 -20.77 -7.20
CA SER A 92 7.16 -21.59 -7.54
C SER A 92 6.74 -21.34 -8.99
N ASN A 93 6.05 -22.32 -9.58
CA ASN A 93 5.38 -22.20 -10.89
C ASN A 93 4.02 -21.50 -10.80
N GLY A 94 3.74 -20.84 -9.68
CA GLY A 94 2.47 -20.22 -9.35
C GLY A 94 1.49 -21.22 -8.74
N VAL A 95 0.90 -20.83 -7.61
CA VAL A 95 -0.10 -21.59 -6.88
C VAL A 95 -1.47 -20.98 -7.16
N PHE A 96 -2.45 -21.79 -7.47
CA PHE A 96 -3.84 -21.36 -7.54
C PHE A 96 -4.35 -21.00 -6.15
N PHE A 97 -5.15 -19.95 -6.06
CA PHE A 97 -5.82 -19.57 -4.84
C PHE A 97 -7.26 -19.13 -5.12
N TRP A 98 -8.10 -19.33 -4.12
CA TRP A 98 -9.41 -18.72 -3.94
C TRP A 98 -9.37 -17.98 -2.61
N ARG A 99 -9.78 -16.74 -2.61
CA ARG A 99 -9.77 -15.86 -1.45
C ARG A 99 -11.17 -15.32 -1.23
N PHE A 100 -11.64 -15.45 -0.01
CA PHE A 100 -12.96 -15.01 0.44
C PHE A 100 -12.76 -14.10 1.64
N LEU A 101 -13.35 -12.91 1.60
CA LEU A 101 -13.35 -11.97 2.71
C LEU A 101 -14.79 -11.66 3.08
N GLU A 102 -15.06 -11.60 4.38
CA GLU A 102 -16.21 -10.95 4.97
C GLU A 102 -15.68 -9.84 5.86
N PHE A 103 -15.89 -8.60 5.46
CA PHE A 103 -15.37 -7.46 6.19
C PHE A 103 -16.06 -7.32 7.55
N PRO A 104 -15.34 -6.87 8.62
CA PRO A 104 -13.98 -6.32 8.54
C PRO A 104 -12.84 -7.33 8.75
N ASP A 105 -13.07 -8.54 9.27
CA ASP A 105 -12.02 -9.32 9.93
C ASP A 105 -12.06 -10.84 9.65
N LYS A 106 -12.81 -11.29 8.64
CA LYS A 106 -12.81 -12.70 8.26
C LYS A 106 -12.22 -12.90 6.88
N GLU A 107 -11.30 -13.82 6.80
CA GLU A 107 -10.66 -14.21 5.55
C GLU A 107 -10.46 -15.72 5.48
N ARG A 108 -10.75 -16.29 4.32
CA ARG A 108 -10.43 -17.66 3.96
C ARG A 108 -9.66 -17.66 2.66
N ILE A 109 -8.51 -18.33 2.66
CA ILE A 109 -7.68 -18.55 1.47
C ILE A 109 -7.59 -20.03 1.25
N GLU A 110 -8.02 -20.50 0.08
CA GLU A 110 -7.89 -21.90 -0.32
C GLU A 110 -6.82 -22.02 -1.39
N LEU A 111 -5.99 -23.02 -1.26
CA LEU A 111 -4.87 -23.28 -2.15
C LEU A 111 -5.09 -24.60 -2.89
N THR A 112 -4.30 -24.80 -3.95
CA THR A 112 -4.33 -25.96 -4.83
C THR A 112 -5.57 -26.03 -5.73
N PRO A 113 -5.52 -26.71 -6.89
CA PRO A 113 -6.70 -26.93 -7.70
C PRO A 113 -7.81 -27.72 -7.00
N GLN A 114 -7.45 -28.55 -6.02
CA GLN A 114 -8.39 -29.34 -5.22
C GLN A 114 -9.04 -28.57 -4.09
N ARG A 115 -8.51 -27.37 -3.76
CA ARG A 115 -8.98 -26.52 -2.66
C ARG A 115 -8.98 -27.25 -1.30
N ASP A 116 -8.01 -28.13 -1.10
CA ASP A 116 -7.88 -29.04 0.04
C ASP A 116 -6.97 -28.51 1.16
N ILE A 117 -6.32 -27.39 0.93
CA ILE A 117 -5.57 -26.62 1.93
C ILE A 117 -6.23 -25.26 2.05
N ALA A 118 -6.67 -24.91 3.26
CA ALA A 118 -7.28 -23.62 3.52
C ALA A 118 -6.64 -22.94 4.74
N TYR A 119 -6.41 -21.64 4.64
CA TYR A 119 -6.10 -20.77 5.76
C TYR A 119 -7.33 -19.95 6.10
N ILE A 120 -7.72 -19.95 7.37
CA ILE A 120 -8.89 -19.22 7.87
C ILE A 120 -8.43 -18.28 8.96
N TYR A 121 -8.72 -16.99 8.79
CA TYR A 121 -8.48 -15.96 9.78
C TYR A 121 -9.81 -15.36 10.21
N THR A 122 -10.01 -15.20 11.52
CA THR A 122 -11.20 -14.58 12.10
C THR A 122 -10.79 -13.81 13.34
N GLY A 123 -10.90 -12.48 13.29
CA GLY A 123 -10.41 -11.61 14.34
C GLY A 123 -8.91 -11.80 14.56
N ASP A 124 -8.53 -12.20 15.77
CA ASP A 124 -7.15 -12.42 16.19
C ASP A 124 -6.68 -13.89 16.11
N LYS A 125 -7.43 -14.74 15.41
CA LYS A 125 -7.15 -16.19 15.28
C LYS A 125 -6.89 -16.58 13.83
N GLY A 126 -5.96 -17.54 13.65
CA GLY A 126 -5.66 -18.12 12.34
C GLY A 126 -5.55 -19.66 12.41
N TYR A 127 -6.04 -20.32 11.39
CA TYR A 127 -6.05 -21.79 11.29
C TYR A 127 -5.64 -22.23 9.88
N GLU A 128 -4.81 -23.27 9.83
CA GLU A 128 -4.60 -24.07 8.64
C GLU A 128 -5.55 -25.27 8.70
N VAL A 129 -6.35 -25.48 7.66
CA VAL A 129 -7.27 -26.61 7.54
C VAL A 129 -6.83 -27.49 6.39
N THR A 130 -6.57 -28.76 6.69
CA THR A 130 -6.16 -29.77 5.73
C THR A 130 -7.03 -31.04 5.93
N TYR A 131 -6.69 -32.12 5.21
CA TYR A 131 -7.33 -33.44 5.46
C TYR A 131 -7.12 -33.95 6.90
N LYS A 132 -6.16 -33.43 7.64
CA LYS A 132 -5.90 -33.77 9.06
C LYS A 132 -6.78 -32.98 10.03
N GLY A 133 -7.61 -32.08 9.52
CA GLY A 133 -8.42 -31.17 10.30
C GLY A 133 -7.73 -29.81 10.54
N PRO A 134 -8.34 -28.93 11.34
CA PRO A 134 -7.82 -27.61 11.64
C PRO A 134 -6.64 -27.66 12.62
N LYS A 135 -5.63 -26.85 12.36
CA LYS A 135 -4.50 -26.58 13.23
C LYS A 135 -4.31 -25.06 13.32
N ALA A 136 -4.08 -24.52 14.51
CA ALA A 136 -3.72 -23.12 14.65
C ALA A 136 -2.42 -22.82 13.89
N VAL A 137 -2.37 -21.71 13.16
CA VAL A 137 -1.17 -21.25 12.48
C VAL A 137 -0.11 -20.84 13.52
N GLU A 138 1.16 -20.90 13.15
CA GLU A 138 2.25 -20.47 14.01
C GLU A 138 2.12 -18.98 14.36
N LYS A 139 2.50 -18.62 15.60
CA LYS A 139 2.35 -17.24 16.10
C LYS A 139 2.96 -16.20 15.16
N LYS A 140 4.13 -16.47 14.60
CA LYS A 140 4.81 -15.55 13.68
C LYS A 140 3.98 -15.31 12.42
N GLU A 141 3.40 -16.37 11.87
CA GLU A 141 2.54 -16.30 10.67
C GLU A 141 1.27 -15.50 10.96
N LEU A 142 0.65 -15.71 12.13
CA LEU A 142 -0.51 -14.95 12.57
C LEU A 142 -0.17 -13.47 12.76
N ASP A 143 0.93 -13.15 13.46
CA ASP A 143 1.38 -11.76 13.68
C ASP A 143 1.64 -11.06 12.32
N ASP A 144 2.26 -11.76 11.37
CA ASP A 144 2.52 -11.25 10.02
C ASP A 144 1.21 -11.03 9.23
N TYR A 145 0.25 -11.93 9.35
CA TYR A 145 -1.08 -11.77 8.76
C TYR A 145 -1.80 -10.55 9.35
N LEU A 146 -1.91 -10.48 10.68
CA LEU A 146 -2.61 -9.38 11.37
C LEU A 146 -2.00 -8.02 11.04
N ARG A 147 -0.68 -7.95 10.94
CA ARG A 147 0.01 -6.72 10.51
C ARG A 147 -0.38 -6.34 9.08
N ARG A 148 -0.32 -7.27 8.11
CA ARG A 148 -0.71 -7.01 6.73
C ARG A 148 -2.18 -6.64 6.58
N HIS A 149 -3.06 -7.32 7.32
CA HIS A 149 -4.49 -7.02 7.34
C HIS A 149 -4.76 -5.60 7.86
N LYS A 150 -4.11 -5.21 8.97
CA LYS A 150 -4.20 -3.87 9.54
C LYS A 150 -3.80 -2.76 8.56
N PHE A 151 -2.78 -3.01 7.76
CA PHE A 151 -2.27 -2.09 6.75
C PHE A 151 -2.79 -2.39 5.33
N SER A 152 -3.84 -3.19 5.19
CA SER A 152 -4.48 -3.41 3.87
C SER A 152 -5.18 -2.14 3.38
N LEU A 153 -5.30 -1.96 2.06
CA LEU A 153 -6.04 -0.83 1.50
C LEU A 153 -7.48 -0.78 2.00
N GLU A 154 -8.10 -1.94 2.12
CA GLU A 154 -9.47 -2.08 2.60
C GLU A 154 -9.60 -1.55 4.03
N THR A 155 -8.72 -1.95 4.93
CA THR A 155 -8.73 -1.48 6.32
C THR A 155 -8.44 0.02 6.40
N ILE A 156 -7.45 0.50 5.66
CA ILE A 156 -7.06 1.92 5.70
C ILE A 156 -8.19 2.79 5.16
N LEU A 157 -8.68 2.52 3.95
CA LEU A 157 -9.66 3.38 3.28
C LEU A 157 -11.06 3.30 3.89
N ARG A 158 -11.39 2.20 4.59
CA ARG A 158 -12.69 2.03 5.25
C ARG A 158 -12.70 2.40 6.72
N SER A 159 -11.58 2.17 7.44
CA SER A 159 -11.51 2.36 8.89
C SER A 159 -10.62 3.54 9.27
N TRP A 160 -9.33 3.56 8.87
CA TRP A 160 -8.40 4.60 9.30
C TRP A 160 -8.80 5.99 8.81
N VAL A 161 -9.30 6.11 7.59
CA VAL A 161 -9.75 7.41 7.03
C VAL A 161 -10.87 8.02 7.87
N ASN A 162 -11.69 7.21 8.51
CA ASN A 162 -12.83 7.65 9.32
C ASN A 162 -12.54 7.74 10.81
N ASP A 163 -11.35 7.31 11.27
CA ASP A 163 -10.94 7.39 12.66
C ASP A 163 -10.41 8.80 12.98
N PRO A 164 -11.07 9.55 13.90
CA PRO A 164 -10.65 10.91 14.26
C PRO A 164 -9.30 10.97 14.98
N THR A 165 -8.78 9.82 15.47
CA THR A 165 -7.47 9.75 16.13
C THR A 165 -6.33 9.54 15.15
N VAL A 166 -6.61 9.32 13.86
CA VAL A 166 -5.63 9.16 12.81
C VAL A 166 -5.27 10.52 12.22
N ALA A 167 -4.00 10.88 12.30
CA ALA A 167 -3.47 12.08 11.66
C ALA A 167 -3.22 11.83 10.17
N LEU A 168 -3.58 12.80 9.32
CA LEU A 168 -3.47 12.74 7.87
C LEU A 168 -2.47 13.78 7.38
N PHE A 169 -1.54 13.37 6.52
CA PHE A 169 -0.52 14.23 5.94
C PHE A 169 -0.49 14.08 4.42
N TYR A 170 -0.66 15.21 3.72
CA TYR A 170 -0.41 15.27 2.28
C TYR A 170 1.08 15.55 2.05
N ASP A 171 1.78 14.59 1.47
CA ASP A 171 3.22 14.65 1.24
C ASP A 171 3.58 15.27 -0.12
N GLY A 172 2.58 15.63 -0.93
CA GLY A 172 2.78 16.22 -2.25
C GLY A 172 2.97 15.18 -3.36
N ASN A 173 3.58 15.64 -4.46
CA ASN A 173 3.89 14.78 -5.60
C ASN A 173 5.04 13.84 -5.25
N ALA A 174 4.95 12.60 -5.72
CA ALA A 174 5.89 11.53 -5.47
C ALA A 174 6.04 10.64 -6.70
N LEU A 175 6.93 9.65 -6.62
CA LEU A 175 7.03 8.58 -7.61
C LEU A 175 6.70 7.24 -6.96
N ALA A 176 5.89 6.43 -7.63
CA ALA A 176 5.69 5.03 -7.33
C ALA A 176 6.37 4.19 -8.44
N GLY A 177 7.63 3.80 -8.22
CA GLY A 177 8.49 3.33 -9.31
C GLY A 177 8.74 4.46 -10.32
N SER A 178 8.33 4.27 -11.56
CA SER A 178 8.40 5.27 -12.63
C SER A 178 7.10 6.09 -12.82
N LEU A 179 6.04 5.77 -12.07
CA LEU A 179 4.74 6.43 -12.22
C LEU A 179 4.66 7.69 -11.37
N ALA A 180 4.11 8.76 -11.95
CA ALA A 180 3.80 9.99 -11.22
C ALA A 180 2.62 9.74 -10.26
N ALA A 181 2.77 10.19 -9.02
CA ALA A 181 1.80 9.95 -7.97
C ALA A 181 1.67 11.15 -7.03
N GLN A 182 0.59 11.17 -6.27
CA GLN A 182 0.44 11.98 -5.06
C GLN A 182 0.46 11.06 -3.85
N ARG A 183 1.17 11.46 -2.79
CA ARG A 183 1.33 10.65 -1.59
C ARG A 183 0.58 11.24 -0.41
N VAL A 184 -0.08 10.35 0.34
CA VAL A 184 -0.66 10.66 1.65
C VAL A 184 -0.11 9.68 2.67
N THR A 185 0.30 10.19 3.83
CA THR A 185 0.69 9.39 4.99
C THR A 185 -0.38 9.49 6.08
N LEU A 186 -0.80 8.35 6.60
CA LEU A 186 -1.71 8.25 7.74
C LEU A 186 -0.92 7.75 8.95
N ILE A 187 -1.13 8.38 10.12
CA ILE A 187 -0.46 8.01 11.37
C ILE A 187 -1.51 7.74 12.43
N SER A 188 -1.52 6.53 13.00
CA SER A 188 -2.43 6.14 14.06
C SER A 188 -2.02 6.74 15.42
N SER A 189 -2.93 6.73 16.38
CA SER A 189 -2.64 7.10 17.78
C SER A 189 -1.55 6.27 18.46
N LYS A 190 -1.21 5.10 17.88
CA LYS A 190 -0.11 4.23 18.32
C LYS A 190 1.22 4.54 17.62
N ASN A 191 1.29 5.66 16.88
CA ASN A 191 2.44 6.07 16.09
C ASN A 191 2.84 5.06 15.00
N GLU A 192 1.87 4.33 14.47
CA GLU A 192 2.04 3.47 13.31
C GLU A 192 1.67 4.25 12.05
N SER A 193 2.52 4.17 11.04
CA SER A 193 2.33 4.96 9.81
C SER A 193 2.22 4.08 8.58
N VAL A 194 1.39 4.52 7.64
CA VAL A 194 1.27 3.96 6.31
C VAL A 194 1.21 5.09 5.28
N SER A 195 1.94 4.95 4.20
CA SER A 195 1.87 5.87 3.05
C SER A 195 1.16 5.19 1.89
N ILE A 196 0.26 5.93 1.24
CA ILE A 196 -0.43 5.47 0.02
C ILE A 196 -0.10 6.45 -1.10
N TYR A 197 0.19 5.90 -2.26
CA TYR A 197 0.49 6.61 -3.49
C TYR A 197 -0.68 6.44 -4.45
N PHE A 198 -1.22 7.54 -4.88
CA PHE A 198 -2.34 7.61 -5.81
C PHE A 198 -1.84 8.11 -7.16
N ASP A 199 -2.20 7.43 -8.23
CA ASP A 199 -1.93 7.86 -9.59
C ASP A 199 -2.48 9.28 -9.81
N ILE A 200 -1.69 10.15 -10.43
CA ILE A 200 -2.01 11.59 -10.50
C ILE A 200 -3.22 11.89 -11.39
N ASP A 201 -3.50 11.03 -12.37
CA ASP A 201 -4.56 11.23 -13.34
C ASP A 201 -5.86 10.52 -12.93
N THR A 202 -5.73 9.27 -12.42
CA THR A 202 -6.89 8.42 -12.11
C THR A 202 -7.28 8.44 -10.64
N HIS A 203 -6.43 8.91 -9.75
CA HIS A 203 -6.53 8.85 -8.29
C HIS A 203 -6.65 7.43 -7.71
N LEU A 204 -6.42 6.40 -8.52
CA LEU A 204 -6.40 5.02 -8.03
C LEU A 204 -5.13 4.75 -7.21
N PRO A 205 -5.20 3.97 -6.13
CA PRO A 205 -4.02 3.55 -5.40
C PRO A 205 -3.10 2.72 -6.29
N ILE A 206 -1.82 3.08 -6.41
CA ILE A 206 -0.85 2.33 -7.22
C ILE A 206 0.25 1.71 -6.37
N LYS A 207 0.42 2.19 -5.13
CA LYS A 207 1.40 1.68 -4.18
C LYS A 207 0.97 2.05 -2.76
N LYS A 208 1.31 1.20 -1.80
CA LYS A 208 1.38 1.56 -0.37
C LYS A 208 2.67 1.03 0.23
N ASP A 209 3.14 1.67 1.29
CA ASP A 209 4.23 1.17 2.12
C ASP A 209 3.99 1.49 3.60
N TYR A 210 4.53 0.65 4.45
CA TYR A 210 4.59 0.85 5.88
C TYR A 210 5.85 0.21 6.48
N SER A 211 6.22 0.65 7.67
CA SER A 211 7.38 0.10 8.34
C SER A 211 7.09 -0.19 9.81
N TRP A 212 7.79 -1.16 10.34
CA TRP A 212 7.74 -1.51 11.77
C TRP A 212 9.12 -1.91 12.27
N ARG A 213 9.28 -1.96 13.58
CA ARG A 213 10.45 -2.57 14.22
C ARG A 213 10.12 -3.97 14.67
N ASP A 214 10.95 -4.94 14.28
CA ASP A 214 10.81 -6.31 14.76
C ASP A 214 11.03 -6.34 16.28
N PRO A 215 10.16 -6.97 17.07
CA PRO A 215 10.32 -7.06 18.52
C PRO A 215 11.57 -7.83 18.96
N ALA A 216 12.05 -8.77 18.14
CA ALA A 216 13.16 -9.66 18.49
C ALA A 216 14.53 -8.98 18.32
N ASP A 217 14.81 -8.38 17.16
CA ASP A 217 16.11 -7.80 16.81
C ASP A 217 16.11 -6.26 16.76
N LYS A 218 14.94 -5.63 16.87
CA LYS A 218 14.71 -4.18 16.76
C LYS A 218 15.05 -3.60 15.39
N GLU A 219 15.29 -4.42 14.39
CA GLU A 219 15.49 -3.96 13.02
C GLU A 219 14.24 -3.31 12.47
N ARG A 220 14.46 -2.29 11.64
CA ARG A 220 13.37 -1.64 10.90
C ARG A 220 13.09 -2.42 9.64
N ASN A 221 11.91 -2.97 9.55
CA ASN A 221 11.40 -3.61 8.35
C ASN A 221 10.47 -2.68 7.58
N VAL A 222 10.47 -2.81 6.26
CA VAL A 222 9.60 -2.09 5.33
C VAL A 222 8.86 -3.12 4.49
N GLU A 223 7.55 -3.00 4.43
CA GLU A 223 6.71 -3.75 3.47
C GLU A 223 6.07 -2.77 2.49
N GLU A 224 6.17 -3.09 1.22
CA GLU A 224 5.62 -2.33 0.12
C GLU A 224 4.71 -3.23 -0.71
N GLU A 225 3.59 -2.72 -1.17
CA GLU A 225 2.69 -3.39 -2.10
C GLU A 225 2.30 -2.45 -3.23
N THR A 226 2.42 -2.92 -4.48
CA THR A 226 1.97 -2.19 -5.66
C THR A 226 0.72 -2.82 -6.24
N PHE A 227 -0.10 -1.98 -6.89
CA PHE A 227 -1.40 -2.33 -7.46
C PHE A 227 -1.46 -1.91 -8.92
N ASN A 228 -1.93 -2.82 -9.78
CA ASN A 228 -2.08 -2.52 -11.21
C ASN A 228 -3.22 -3.32 -11.85
N GLY A 229 -3.44 -3.09 -13.16
CA GLY A 229 -4.43 -3.84 -13.93
C GLY A 229 -5.86 -3.65 -13.45
N TYR A 230 -6.22 -2.45 -13.03
CA TYR A 230 -7.55 -2.12 -12.54
C TYR A 230 -8.65 -2.44 -13.55
N ARG A 231 -9.74 -3.06 -13.09
CA ARG A 231 -10.94 -3.39 -13.86
C ARG A 231 -12.20 -3.03 -13.08
N LEU A 232 -13.22 -2.61 -13.79
CA LEU A 232 -14.52 -2.31 -13.18
C LEU A 232 -15.30 -3.62 -12.96
N ILE A 233 -15.53 -3.98 -11.69
CA ILE A 233 -16.28 -5.15 -11.27
C ILE A 233 -17.43 -4.70 -10.37
N GLN A 234 -18.66 -4.89 -10.80
CA GLN A 234 -19.87 -4.54 -10.03
C GLN A 234 -19.84 -3.10 -9.47
N GLY A 235 -19.32 -2.13 -10.25
CA GLY A 235 -19.19 -0.74 -9.83
C GLY A 235 -17.94 -0.40 -9.03
N VAL A 236 -17.06 -1.38 -8.76
CA VAL A 236 -15.82 -1.21 -8.00
C VAL A 236 -14.60 -1.36 -8.92
N MET A 237 -13.71 -0.37 -8.92
CA MET A 237 -12.41 -0.46 -9.59
C MET A 237 -11.49 -1.37 -8.79
N THR A 238 -11.27 -2.56 -9.32
CA THR A 238 -10.59 -3.68 -8.66
C THR A 238 -9.22 -3.91 -9.28
N PRO A 239 -8.10 -3.89 -8.53
CA PRO A 239 -6.78 -4.23 -9.06
C PRO A 239 -6.71 -5.73 -9.35
N PHE A 240 -6.11 -6.11 -10.47
CA PHE A 240 -5.92 -7.49 -10.90
C PHE A 240 -4.46 -7.95 -10.80
N GLY A 241 -3.53 -7.05 -10.49
CA GLY A 241 -2.14 -7.34 -10.23
C GLY A 241 -1.67 -6.73 -8.92
N PHE A 242 -0.95 -7.53 -8.13
CA PHE A 242 -0.38 -7.13 -6.84
C PHE A 242 1.06 -7.63 -6.76
N THR A 243 2.00 -6.76 -6.40
CA THR A 243 3.37 -7.18 -6.11
C THR A 243 3.75 -6.73 -4.72
N ARG A 244 4.24 -7.64 -3.90
CA ARG A 244 4.67 -7.35 -2.53
C ARG A 244 6.17 -7.46 -2.41
N TYR A 245 6.77 -6.46 -1.75
CA TYR A 245 8.18 -6.39 -1.44
C TYR A 245 8.38 -6.36 0.07
N PHE A 246 9.48 -6.95 0.53
CA PHE A 246 9.94 -6.89 1.91
C PHE A 246 11.39 -6.42 1.92
N ASN A 247 11.66 -5.28 2.56
CA ASN A 247 12.98 -4.63 2.58
C ASN A 247 13.59 -4.43 1.17
N GLY A 248 12.73 -4.14 0.18
CA GLY A 248 13.11 -3.96 -1.21
C GLY A 248 13.17 -5.24 -2.05
N ASP A 249 13.18 -6.42 -1.42
CA ASP A 249 13.15 -7.70 -2.14
C ASP A 249 11.72 -8.11 -2.49
N MET A 250 11.46 -8.43 -3.76
CA MET A 250 10.19 -8.99 -4.20
C MET A 250 9.93 -10.33 -3.52
N GLN A 251 8.79 -10.44 -2.88
CA GLN A 251 8.37 -11.65 -2.16
C GLN A 251 7.30 -12.43 -2.92
N THR A 252 6.28 -11.73 -3.39
CA THR A 252 5.15 -12.36 -4.10
C THR A 252 4.62 -11.46 -5.20
N GLU A 253 4.12 -12.10 -6.24
CA GLU A 253 3.30 -11.48 -7.27
C GLU A 253 2.00 -12.25 -7.40
N ARG A 254 0.87 -11.55 -7.31
CA ARG A 254 -0.47 -12.14 -7.34
C ARG A 254 -1.25 -11.57 -8.51
N PHE A 255 -1.76 -12.45 -9.35
CA PHE A 255 -2.62 -12.14 -10.49
C PHE A 255 -4.02 -12.66 -10.24
N ILE A 256 -5.00 -11.76 -10.27
CA ILE A 256 -6.41 -12.09 -10.17
C ILE A 256 -6.93 -12.48 -11.55
N THR A 257 -7.69 -13.56 -11.64
CA THR A 257 -8.37 -13.99 -12.86
C THR A 257 -9.86 -13.65 -12.81
N SER A 258 -10.47 -13.70 -11.63
CA SER A 258 -11.84 -13.21 -11.41
C SER A 258 -12.00 -12.65 -10.00
N ALA A 259 -12.89 -11.67 -9.88
CA ALA A 259 -13.33 -11.08 -8.62
C ALA A 259 -14.84 -10.87 -8.64
N SER A 260 -15.50 -10.96 -7.47
CA SER A 260 -16.88 -10.60 -7.27
C SER A 260 -17.11 -10.08 -5.86
N TYR A 261 -18.16 -9.30 -5.67
CA TYR A 261 -18.49 -8.61 -4.43
C TYR A 261 -19.92 -8.93 -4.00
N SER A 262 -20.18 -8.87 -2.70
CA SER A 262 -21.52 -8.98 -2.09
C SER A 262 -22.29 -10.22 -2.54
N GLN A 263 -21.62 -11.38 -2.41
CA GLN A 263 -22.13 -12.68 -2.84
C GLN A 263 -22.89 -13.44 -1.75
N GLU A 264 -23.05 -12.85 -0.55
CA GLU A 264 -23.65 -13.51 0.62
C GLU A 264 -22.91 -14.83 0.96
N LEU A 265 -21.62 -14.71 1.25
CA LEU A 265 -20.75 -15.85 1.50
C LEU A 265 -21.30 -16.76 2.62
N ASN A 266 -21.20 -18.08 2.41
CA ASN A 266 -21.60 -19.05 3.43
C ASN A 266 -20.69 -18.91 4.67
N ARG A 267 -21.24 -18.44 5.78
CA ARG A 267 -20.49 -18.17 7.02
C ARG A 267 -19.78 -19.40 7.58
N ALA A 268 -20.27 -20.61 7.30
CA ALA A 268 -19.60 -21.84 7.73
C ALA A 268 -18.18 -21.98 7.14
N MET A 269 -17.88 -21.31 6.03
CA MET A 269 -16.54 -21.35 5.44
C MET A 269 -15.47 -20.68 6.30
N PHE A 270 -15.86 -19.77 7.22
CA PHE A 270 -14.95 -19.08 8.13
C PHE A 270 -14.84 -19.78 9.50
N ASP A 271 -15.57 -20.86 9.74
CA ASP A 271 -15.40 -21.70 10.92
C ASP A 271 -14.51 -22.90 10.57
N PRO A 272 -13.30 -23.00 11.16
CA PRO A 272 -12.37 -24.09 10.88
C PRO A 272 -12.92 -25.48 11.24
N ASN A 273 -13.91 -25.55 12.14
CA ASN A 273 -14.51 -26.80 12.62
C ASN A 273 -15.82 -27.18 11.91
N SER A 274 -16.31 -26.35 11.00
CA SER A 274 -17.61 -26.57 10.32
C SER A 274 -17.63 -27.76 9.36
N GLY A 275 -16.47 -28.32 8.99
CA GLY A 275 -16.37 -29.33 7.94
C GLY A 275 -16.74 -28.81 6.54
N TYR A 276 -16.73 -27.48 6.34
CA TYR A 276 -17.00 -26.86 5.05
C TYR A 276 -16.10 -27.45 3.97
N ASN A 277 -16.71 -27.93 2.89
CA ASN A 277 -16.01 -28.46 1.72
C ASN A 277 -16.53 -27.75 0.46
N PRO A 278 -15.68 -26.93 -0.20
CA PRO A 278 -16.09 -26.19 -1.38
C PRO A 278 -16.55 -27.07 -2.55
N ASN A 279 -16.01 -28.29 -2.65
CA ASN A 279 -16.33 -29.23 -3.72
C ASN A 279 -17.68 -29.92 -3.54
N LYS A 280 -18.28 -29.88 -2.32
CA LYS A 280 -19.62 -30.42 -2.05
C LYS A 280 -20.74 -29.41 -2.25
N VAL A 281 -20.41 -28.11 -2.27
CA VAL A 281 -21.42 -27.03 -2.41
C VAL A 281 -21.78 -26.79 -3.87
N SER A 282 -20.93 -27.15 -4.83
CA SER A 282 -21.15 -27.00 -6.27
C SER A 282 -22.14 -27.97 -6.89
N GLY A 283 -22.77 -28.83 -6.11
CA GLY A 283 -23.65 -29.92 -6.57
C GLY A 283 -25.15 -29.63 -6.54
N LYS A 284 -25.59 -28.36 -6.46
CA LYS A 284 -27.00 -27.98 -6.60
C LYS A 284 -27.18 -27.06 -7.79
N HIS A 285 -27.40 -27.68 -8.93
CA HIS A 285 -28.08 -27.08 -10.06
C HIS A 285 -29.28 -27.93 -10.40
#